data_4b1c8dbe245e4488b7fc016c74f034fe
#
_entry.id   4b1c8dbe245e4488b7fc016c74f034fe
#
_cell.length_a   1.000
_cell.length_b   1.000
_cell.length_c   1.000
_cell.angle_alpha   90.00
_cell.angle_beta   90.00
_cell.angle_gamma   90.00
#
_symmetry.space_group_name_H-M   'P 1'
#
loop_
_entity.id
_entity.type
_entity.pdbx_description
1 polymer ?
#
loop_
_entity_poly.entity_id
_entity_poly.type
_entity_poly.pdbx_seq_one_letter_code
_entity_poly.pdbx_strand_id
1 'polypeptide(L)'
;MIREFRQEDFESVCAIAERAWEPIFSGFERQLGKEVYAVLNPDSRNSKEKQLAAHLKHHPGCFYIAERRGKIVGFITFYCDAERKVGIISNNAVDPCCGEKGVGQEMYRAALEYFRKAGMLLAQVTTGLDEAHAPARRAYE
;
A
#
# COMPACT_ATOMS: atom_id res chain seq x y z
N MET A 1 -15.09 -7.13 -0.71
CA MET A 1 -14.62 -8.04 -1.78
C MET A 1 -13.24 -7.63 -2.25
N ILE A 2 -12.36 -8.59 -2.43
CA ILE A 2 -11.00 -8.34 -2.97
C ILE A 2 -10.98 -8.83 -4.41
N ARG A 3 -10.49 -7.98 -5.31
CA ARG A 3 -10.36 -8.31 -6.75
C ARG A 3 -9.07 -7.75 -7.33
N GLU A 4 -8.71 -8.20 -8.52
CA GLU A 4 -7.56 -7.66 -9.23
C GLU A 4 -7.78 -6.21 -9.65
N PHE A 5 -6.69 -5.46 -9.71
CA PHE A 5 -6.66 -4.08 -10.20
C PHE A 5 -7.07 -4.03 -11.69
N ARG A 6 -7.80 -2.97 -12.04
CA ARG A 6 -8.11 -2.61 -13.42
C ARG A 6 -7.59 -1.20 -13.68
N GLN A 7 -7.23 -0.91 -14.93
CA GLN A 7 -6.68 0.41 -15.27
C GLN A 7 -7.60 1.57 -14.86
N GLU A 8 -8.90 1.38 -14.92
CA GLU A 8 -9.90 2.37 -14.51
C GLU A 8 -9.87 2.69 -13.00
N ASP A 9 -9.22 1.84 -12.19
CA ASP A 9 -9.11 2.03 -10.75
C ASP A 9 -7.98 2.96 -10.34
N PHE A 10 -7.05 3.27 -11.25
CA PHE A 10 -5.80 3.94 -10.94
C PHE A 10 -6.01 5.29 -10.25
N GLU A 11 -6.92 6.09 -10.75
CA GLU A 11 -7.22 7.41 -10.18
C GLU A 11 -7.73 7.31 -8.74
N SER A 12 -8.65 6.39 -8.48
CA SER A 12 -9.19 6.15 -7.13
C SER A 12 -8.12 5.63 -6.17
N VAL A 13 -7.25 4.75 -6.65
CA VAL A 13 -6.13 4.21 -5.85
C VAL A 13 -5.15 5.33 -5.48
N CYS A 14 -4.81 6.19 -6.42
CA CYS A 14 -3.91 7.33 -6.16
C CYS A 14 -4.52 8.29 -5.15
N ALA A 15 -5.82 8.54 -5.22
CA ALA A 15 -6.52 9.39 -4.26
C ALA A 15 -6.48 8.79 -2.84
N ILE A 16 -6.67 7.48 -2.71
CA ILE A 16 -6.57 6.79 -1.41
C ILE A 16 -5.14 6.87 -0.88
N ALA A 17 -4.15 6.62 -1.73
CA ALA A 17 -2.74 6.70 -1.34
C ALA A 17 -2.38 8.10 -0.83
N GLU A 18 -2.82 9.13 -1.53
CA GLU A 18 -2.59 10.52 -1.12
C GLU A 18 -3.17 10.79 0.27
N ARG A 19 -4.42 10.41 0.51
CA ARG A 19 -5.08 10.59 1.82
C ARG A 19 -4.40 9.80 2.93
N ALA A 20 -4.00 8.57 2.65
CA ALA A 20 -3.40 7.67 3.65
C ALA A 20 -1.99 8.09 4.04
N TRP A 21 -1.19 8.61 3.09
CA TRP A 21 0.20 9.00 3.35
C TRP A 21 0.37 10.46 3.77
N GLU A 22 -0.66 11.29 3.64
CA GLU A 22 -0.59 12.70 4.06
C GLU A 22 -0.10 12.89 5.51
N PRO A 23 -0.63 12.17 6.51
CA PRO A 23 -0.11 12.30 7.88
C PRO A 23 1.36 11.92 8.01
N ILE A 24 1.82 10.94 7.24
CA ILE A 24 3.21 10.48 7.25
C ILE A 24 4.12 11.57 6.67
N PHE A 25 3.79 12.12 5.52
CA PHE A 25 4.56 13.18 4.89
C PHE A 25 4.59 14.45 5.74
N SER A 26 3.45 14.83 6.31
CA SER A 26 3.36 15.98 7.22
C SER A 26 4.19 15.78 8.49
N GLY A 27 4.25 14.55 8.99
CA GLY A 27 5.09 14.18 10.13
C GLY A 27 6.58 14.36 9.83
N PHE A 28 7.04 13.89 8.67
CA PHE A 28 8.43 14.06 8.25
C PHE A 28 8.77 15.54 8.04
N GLU A 29 7.89 16.30 7.41
CA GLU A 29 8.08 17.72 7.21
C GLU A 29 8.22 18.48 8.53
N ARG A 30 7.42 18.14 9.55
CA ARG A 30 7.51 18.73 10.89
C ARG A 30 8.84 18.40 11.57
N GLN A 31 9.34 17.17 11.43
CA GLN A 31 10.58 16.72 12.03
C GLN A 31 11.82 17.35 11.38
N LEU A 32 11.80 17.48 10.06
CA LEU A 32 12.95 17.93 9.27
C LEU A 32 12.93 19.43 8.99
N GLY A 33 11.78 20.08 9.12
CA GLY A 33 11.55 21.47 8.66
C GLY A 33 11.29 21.50 7.16
N LYS A 34 10.55 22.51 6.71
CA LYS A 34 10.10 22.61 5.33
C LYS A 34 11.24 22.62 4.31
N GLU A 35 12.30 23.37 4.58
CA GLU A 35 13.43 23.52 3.65
C GLU A 35 14.17 22.22 3.45
N VAL A 36 14.50 21.53 4.54
CA VAL A 36 15.22 20.25 4.49
C VAL A 36 14.34 19.18 3.85
N TYR A 37 13.09 19.11 4.25
CA TYR A 37 12.13 18.17 3.67
C TYR A 37 11.99 18.34 2.16
N ALA A 38 11.87 19.58 1.68
CA ALA A 38 11.72 19.87 0.25
C ALA A 38 12.97 19.47 -0.56
N VAL A 39 14.16 19.61 0.01
CA VAL A 39 15.41 19.19 -0.64
C VAL A 39 15.50 17.67 -0.74
N LEU A 40 15.17 16.96 0.34
CA LEU A 40 15.26 15.49 0.39
C LEU A 40 14.11 14.81 -0.35
N ASN A 41 12.95 15.45 -0.42
CA ASN A 41 11.75 14.85 -0.98
C ASN A 41 11.02 15.84 -1.91
N PRO A 42 11.64 16.25 -3.03
CA PRO A 42 11.03 17.25 -3.91
C PRO A 42 9.68 16.84 -4.50
N ASP A 43 9.48 15.53 -4.70
CA ASP A 43 8.26 14.97 -5.29
C ASP A 43 7.45 14.13 -4.30
N SER A 44 7.54 14.39 -2.99
CA SER A 44 6.93 13.54 -1.97
C SER A 44 5.42 13.32 -2.18
N ARG A 45 4.70 14.35 -2.59
CA ARG A 45 3.24 14.26 -2.81
C ARG A 45 2.87 13.38 -3.99
N ASN A 46 3.75 13.27 -5.00
CA ASN A 46 3.53 12.46 -6.19
C ASN A 46 4.30 11.14 -6.16
N SER A 47 5.08 10.89 -5.10
CA SER A 47 5.93 9.70 -5.03
C SER A 47 5.16 8.40 -5.06
N LYS A 48 3.99 8.35 -4.40
CA LYS A 48 3.17 7.14 -4.37
C LYS A 48 2.55 6.83 -5.72
N GLU A 49 2.09 7.85 -6.45
CA GLU A 49 1.59 7.67 -7.82
C GLU A 49 2.66 7.07 -8.73
N LYS A 50 3.89 7.62 -8.66
CA LYS A 50 5.02 7.10 -9.44
C LYS A 50 5.38 5.67 -9.05
N GLN A 51 5.38 5.36 -7.76
CA GLN A 51 5.66 4.00 -7.27
C GLN A 51 4.60 3.01 -7.74
N LEU A 52 3.32 3.39 -7.70
CA LEU A 52 2.22 2.54 -8.14
C LEU A 52 2.27 2.30 -9.65
N ALA A 53 2.57 3.33 -10.44
CA ALA A 53 2.73 3.20 -11.89
C ALA A 53 3.89 2.28 -12.24
N ALA A 54 5.03 2.41 -11.54
CA ALA A 54 6.19 1.54 -11.73
C ALA A 54 5.86 0.09 -11.35
N HIS A 55 5.13 -0.12 -10.26
CA HIS A 55 4.70 -1.45 -9.83
C HIS A 55 3.84 -2.14 -10.89
N LEU A 56 2.89 -1.43 -11.48
CA LEU A 56 2.04 -1.97 -12.54
C LEU A 56 2.85 -2.40 -13.76
N LYS A 57 3.91 -1.67 -14.07
CA LYS A 57 4.79 -1.98 -15.19
C LYS A 57 5.62 -3.24 -14.94
N HIS A 58 6.14 -3.41 -13.73
CA HIS A 58 7.07 -4.49 -13.38
C HIS A 58 6.38 -5.75 -12.83
N HIS A 59 5.24 -5.59 -12.17
CA HIS A 59 4.52 -6.68 -11.51
C HIS A 59 3.02 -6.64 -11.82
N PRO A 60 2.62 -6.74 -13.10
CA PRO A 60 1.19 -6.80 -13.44
C PRO A 60 0.56 -8.06 -12.82
N GLY A 61 -0.64 -7.94 -12.32
CA GLY A 61 -1.32 -9.05 -11.65
C GLY A 61 -1.02 -9.17 -10.15
N CYS A 62 -0.09 -8.38 -9.64
CA CYS A 62 0.25 -8.33 -8.20
C CYS A 62 -0.27 -7.06 -7.55
N PHE A 63 -1.50 -6.72 -7.85
CA PHE A 63 -2.15 -5.50 -7.37
C PHE A 63 -3.63 -5.82 -7.16
N TYR A 64 -4.09 -5.77 -5.91
CA TYR A 64 -5.48 -6.06 -5.57
C TYR A 64 -6.19 -4.84 -5.03
N ILE A 65 -7.49 -4.80 -5.26
CA ILE A 65 -8.39 -3.74 -4.84
C ILE A 65 -9.40 -4.31 -3.84
N ALA A 66 -9.63 -3.57 -2.77
CA ALA A 66 -10.70 -3.86 -1.83
C ALA A 66 -11.91 -2.98 -2.17
N GLU A 67 -13.04 -3.63 -2.37
CA GLU A 67 -14.32 -2.96 -2.68
C GLU A 67 -15.33 -3.22 -1.58
N ARG A 68 -16.09 -2.18 -1.23
CA ARG A 68 -17.24 -2.24 -0.33
C ARG A 68 -18.37 -1.41 -0.91
N ARG A 69 -19.54 -2.02 -1.12
CA ARG A 69 -20.74 -1.35 -1.63
C ARG A 69 -20.48 -0.61 -2.95
N GLY A 70 -19.72 -1.22 -3.84
CA GLY A 70 -19.37 -0.65 -5.14
C GLY A 70 -18.33 0.45 -5.12
N LYS A 71 -17.71 0.72 -3.97
CA LYS A 71 -16.67 1.73 -3.83
C LYS A 71 -15.32 1.09 -3.51
N ILE A 72 -14.25 1.65 -4.06
CA ILE A 72 -12.90 1.24 -3.73
C ILE A 72 -12.54 1.83 -2.37
N VAL A 73 -12.21 0.97 -1.41
CA VAL A 73 -11.90 1.37 -0.03
C VAL A 73 -10.46 1.06 0.36
N GLY A 74 -9.72 0.38 -0.50
CA GLY A 74 -8.31 0.06 -0.21
C GLY A 74 -7.64 -0.61 -1.39
N PHE A 75 -6.32 -0.72 -1.28
CA PHE A 75 -5.51 -1.43 -2.27
C PHE A 75 -4.30 -2.06 -1.60
N ILE A 76 -3.74 -3.08 -2.24
CA ILE A 76 -2.50 -3.71 -1.82
C ILE A 76 -1.68 -4.09 -3.04
N THR A 77 -0.39 -3.76 -3.01
CA THR A 77 0.58 -4.16 -4.02
C THR A 77 1.57 -5.13 -3.39
N PHE A 78 1.98 -6.11 -4.16
CA PHE A 78 2.90 -7.14 -3.69
C PHE A 78 3.67 -7.73 -4.87
N TYR A 79 4.72 -8.49 -4.59
CA TYR A 79 5.46 -9.23 -5.61
C TYR A 79 6.19 -10.40 -4.97
N CYS A 80 6.70 -11.30 -5.78
CA CYS A 80 7.42 -12.48 -5.33
C CYS A 80 8.88 -12.40 -5.73
N ASP A 81 9.76 -12.65 -4.76
CA ASP A 81 11.17 -12.92 -5.01
C ASP A 81 11.33 -14.43 -5.13
N ALA A 82 11.32 -14.94 -6.37
CA ALA A 82 11.32 -16.37 -6.63
C ALA A 82 12.62 -17.05 -6.19
N GLU A 83 13.75 -16.36 -6.26
CA GLU A 83 15.04 -16.90 -5.82
C GLU A 83 15.06 -17.19 -4.33
N ARG A 84 14.61 -16.23 -3.53
CA ARG A 84 14.58 -16.34 -2.08
C ARG A 84 13.33 -17.04 -1.56
N LYS A 85 12.33 -17.24 -2.42
CA LYS A 85 10.99 -17.74 -2.09
C LYS A 85 10.30 -16.90 -1.03
N VAL A 86 10.40 -15.58 -1.20
CA VAL A 86 9.81 -14.60 -0.30
C VAL A 86 8.77 -13.77 -1.05
N GLY A 87 7.54 -13.73 -0.53
CA GLY A 87 6.53 -12.80 -0.99
C GLY A 87 6.72 -11.46 -0.29
N ILE A 88 6.66 -10.36 -1.02
CA ILE A 88 6.90 -9.03 -0.46
C ILE A 88 5.65 -8.19 -0.64
N ILE A 89 5.11 -7.70 0.49
CA ILE A 89 4.03 -6.73 0.49
C ILE A 89 4.66 -5.34 0.40
N SER A 90 4.29 -4.60 -0.62
CA SER A 90 4.81 -3.28 -0.90
C SER A 90 3.86 -2.19 -0.41
N ASN A 91 3.34 -1.35 -1.30
CA ASN A 91 2.40 -0.30 -0.93
C ASN A 91 1.01 -0.86 -0.68
N ASN A 92 0.40 -0.48 0.43
CA ASN A 92 -1.00 -0.81 0.71
C ASN A 92 -1.61 0.30 1.55
N ALA A 93 -2.90 0.48 1.42
CA ALA A 93 -3.63 1.44 2.23
C ALA A 93 -5.11 1.11 2.26
N VAL A 94 -5.75 1.46 3.37
CA VAL A 94 -7.20 1.50 3.50
C VAL A 94 -7.59 2.98 3.53
N ASP A 95 -8.64 3.34 2.79
CA ASP A 95 -9.12 4.72 2.78
C ASP A 95 -9.49 5.14 4.21
N PRO A 96 -8.82 6.16 4.77
CA PRO A 96 -9.12 6.59 6.13
C PRO A 96 -10.55 7.14 6.30
N CYS A 97 -11.21 7.46 5.18
CA CYS A 97 -12.58 8.00 5.18
C CYS A 97 -13.65 6.93 4.98
N CYS A 98 -13.29 5.65 4.81
CA CYS A 98 -14.30 4.63 4.47
C CYS A 98 -15.15 4.15 5.65
N GLY A 99 -14.62 4.24 6.89
CA GLY A 99 -15.33 3.79 8.08
C GLY A 99 -15.51 2.27 8.20
N GLU A 100 -14.97 1.49 7.28
CA GLU A 100 -15.09 0.03 7.27
C GLU A 100 -13.96 -0.62 8.10
N LYS A 101 -14.29 -1.75 8.74
CA LYS A 101 -13.34 -2.52 9.54
C LYS A 101 -12.92 -3.79 8.84
N GLY A 102 -11.72 -4.26 9.11
CA GLY A 102 -11.22 -5.54 8.61
C GLY A 102 -10.74 -5.53 7.17
N VAL A 103 -10.76 -4.39 6.49
CA VAL A 103 -10.35 -4.26 5.08
C VAL A 103 -8.87 -4.62 4.92
N GLY A 104 -8.01 -4.08 5.80
CA GLY A 104 -6.57 -4.37 5.77
C GLY A 104 -6.26 -5.85 5.93
N GLN A 105 -6.88 -6.50 6.91
CA GLN A 105 -6.70 -7.93 7.13
C GLN A 105 -7.16 -8.77 5.94
N GLU A 106 -8.29 -8.41 5.34
CA GLU A 106 -8.81 -9.08 4.16
C GLU A 106 -7.83 -8.98 2.98
N MET A 107 -7.25 -7.78 2.77
CA MET A 107 -6.23 -7.57 1.74
C MET A 107 -4.97 -8.40 2.00
N TYR A 108 -4.49 -8.44 3.25
CA TYR A 108 -3.31 -9.24 3.60
C TYR A 108 -3.55 -10.73 3.40
N ARG A 109 -4.72 -11.23 3.76
CA ARG A 109 -5.08 -12.63 3.51
C ARG A 109 -5.05 -12.97 2.03
N ALA A 110 -5.56 -12.06 1.19
CA ALA A 110 -5.53 -12.26 -0.26
C ALA A 110 -4.10 -12.30 -0.81
N ALA A 111 -3.22 -11.42 -0.35
CA ALA A 111 -1.82 -11.43 -0.74
C ALA A 111 -1.10 -12.68 -0.25
N LEU A 112 -1.34 -13.09 0.99
CA LEU A 112 -0.74 -14.30 1.55
C LEU A 112 -1.19 -15.55 0.81
N GLU A 113 -2.44 -15.61 0.39
CA GLU A 113 -2.96 -16.72 -0.41
C GLU A 113 -2.28 -16.76 -1.79
N TYR A 114 -2.06 -15.61 -2.40
CA TYR A 114 -1.30 -15.50 -3.64
C TYR A 114 0.12 -16.05 -3.45
N PHE A 115 0.81 -15.66 -2.38
CA PHE A 115 2.16 -16.14 -2.09
C PHE A 115 2.18 -17.65 -1.88
N ARG A 116 1.19 -18.18 -1.15
CA ARG A 116 1.08 -19.61 -0.92
C ARG A 116 0.94 -20.38 -2.24
N LYS A 117 0.06 -19.92 -3.11
CA LYS A 117 -0.16 -20.54 -4.42
C LYS A 117 1.06 -20.44 -5.33
N ALA A 118 1.83 -19.37 -5.20
CA ALA A 118 3.06 -19.15 -5.97
C ALA A 118 4.26 -19.92 -5.41
N GLY A 119 4.11 -20.62 -4.29
CA GLY A 119 5.18 -21.44 -3.70
C GLY A 119 6.15 -20.66 -2.83
N MET A 120 5.77 -19.46 -2.37
CA MET A 120 6.61 -18.68 -1.46
C MET A 120 6.61 -19.30 -0.06
N LEU A 121 7.76 -19.24 0.62
CA LEU A 121 7.93 -19.81 1.97
C LEU A 121 7.68 -18.78 3.06
N LEU A 122 7.93 -17.50 2.77
CA LEU A 122 7.84 -16.40 3.73
C LEU A 122 7.12 -15.22 3.10
N ALA A 123 6.52 -14.38 3.93
CA ALA A 123 6.00 -13.08 3.53
C ALA A 123 6.72 -11.99 4.33
N GLN A 124 7.11 -10.94 3.64
CA GLN A 124 7.83 -9.82 4.23
C GLN A 124 7.03 -8.53 4.05
N VAL A 125 6.97 -7.72 5.10
CA VAL A 125 6.36 -6.40 5.07
C VAL A 125 7.19 -5.47 5.96
N THR A 126 7.30 -4.20 5.56
CA THR A 126 8.01 -3.19 6.33
C THR A 126 7.05 -2.05 6.69
N THR A 127 7.12 -1.59 7.93
CA THR A 127 6.33 -0.46 8.41
C THR A 127 7.18 0.43 9.32
N GLY A 128 6.74 1.68 9.50
CA GLY A 128 7.39 2.61 10.41
C GLY A 128 6.95 2.42 11.87
N LEU A 129 7.69 3.02 12.79
CA LEU A 129 7.40 2.99 14.23
C LEU A 129 6.64 4.23 14.72
N ASP A 130 6.40 5.22 13.84
CA ASP A 130 5.66 6.43 14.17
C ASP A 130 4.16 6.16 14.36
N GLU A 131 3.45 7.11 14.93
CA GLU A 131 2.02 6.98 15.21
C GLU A 131 1.16 6.81 13.95
N ALA A 132 1.55 7.46 12.85
CA ALA A 132 0.82 7.36 11.58
C ALA A 132 0.83 5.95 11.02
N HIS A 133 1.84 5.12 11.37
CA HIS A 133 1.92 3.72 10.97
C HIS A 133 1.33 2.75 12.00
N ALA A 134 0.82 3.24 13.14
CA ALA A 134 0.28 2.37 14.19
C ALA A 134 -0.85 1.44 13.69
N PRO A 135 -1.82 1.89 12.88
CA PRO A 135 -2.84 0.97 12.34
C PRO A 135 -2.25 -0.14 11.49
N ALA A 136 -1.24 0.16 10.66
CA ALA A 136 -0.57 -0.85 9.85
C ALA A 136 0.15 -1.88 10.72
N ARG A 137 0.89 -1.43 11.74
CA ARG A 137 1.57 -2.34 12.67
C ARG A 137 0.57 -3.29 13.34
N ARG A 138 -0.57 -2.78 13.80
CA ARG A 138 -1.61 -3.60 14.43
C ARG A 138 -2.19 -4.64 13.47
N ALA A 139 -2.37 -4.28 12.21
CA ALA A 139 -2.89 -5.20 11.20
C ALA A 139 -1.91 -6.34 10.88
N TYR A 140 -0.59 -6.08 10.97
CA TYR A 140 0.45 -7.09 10.69
C TYR A 140 0.65 -8.08 11.85
N GLU A 141 0.29 -7.68 13.05
CA GLU A 141 0.33 -8.56 14.22
C GLU A 141 -0.78 -9.61 14.17
#